data_41d4b3b1f4d324a18c6551a450667b9c
#
_entry.id   41d4b3b1f4d324a18c6551a450667b9c
#
_cell.length_a   1.000
_cell.length_b   1.000
_cell.length_c   1.000
_cell.angle_alpha   90.00
_cell.angle_beta   90.00
_cell.angle_gamma   90.00
#
_symmetry.space_group_name_H-M   'P 1'
#
loop_
_entity.id
_entity.type
_entity.pdbx_description
1 polymer ?
#
loop_
_entity_poly.entity_id
_entity_poly.type
_entity_poly.pdbx_seq_one_letter_code
_entity_poly.pdbx_strand_id
1 'polypeptide(L)'
;MKSGTFKSDISGTFVSDTSGTFGVIYSIPLQEDLFVATGIIKNHRFALLDKNGNILKRFGNYPKDYKPSNTDIENGAVYQSLLTSQNEKKVFAAACGIGESIMFYDINNKNNPHLIREFTFDHPQYDLTGDNEQPVIFSKDSKNGFIDIKSSSNYCICLFSGEVRTGVNDYGGNKILIFDWKGNPIKLIVLEQQYTNLAIDEENKRILLLGTSSETKDYIISEIELPE
;
A
#
# COMPACT_ATOMS: atom_id res chain seq x y z
N MET A 1 13.87 -28.68 2.09
CA MET A 1 12.73 -27.79 1.79
C MET A 1 11.82 -27.77 3.00
N LYS A 2 11.73 -26.65 3.72
CA LYS A 2 10.72 -26.46 4.78
C LYS A 2 9.56 -25.70 4.16
N SER A 3 8.42 -26.38 4.01
CA SER A 3 7.18 -25.77 3.56
C SER A 3 6.68 -24.81 4.66
N GLY A 4 6.63 -23.52 4.37
CA GLY A 4 5.95 -22.54 5.22
C GLY A 4 4.44 -22.74 5.07
N THR A 5 3.75 -22.93 6.18
CA THR A 5 2.28 -23.06 6.19
C THR A 5 1.66 -21.67 6.27
N PHE A 6 0.81 -21.33 5.31
CA PHE A 6 -0.03 -20.14 5.38
C PHE A 6 -1.00 -20.26 6.55
N LYS A 7 -0.89 -19.39 7.54
CA LYS A 7 -1.97 -19.14 8.50
C LYS A 7 -2.64 -17.83 8.11
N SER A 8 -3.95 -17.89 7.94
CA SER A 8 -4.81 -16.79 7.51
C SER A 8 -5.08 -15.78 8.62
N ASP A 9 -4.04 -15.19 9.18
CA ASP A 9 -4.17 -14.00 10.00
C ASP A 9 -3.72 -12.80 9.17
N ILE A 10 -4.61 -11.83 9.04
CA ILE A 10 -4.62 -10.69 8.10
C ILE A 10 -3.41 -9.74 8.24
N SER A 11 -2.43 -10.05 9.08
CA SER A 11 -1.19 -9.29 9.26
C SER A 11 -0.02 -10.23 9.52
N GLY A 12 0.43 -10.94 8.51
CA GLY A 12 1.56 -11.86 8.64
C GLY A 12 2.79 -11.38 7.89
N THR A 13 3.86 -11.10 8.62
CA THR A 13 5.21 -11.04 8.05
C THR A 13 5.58 -12.44 7.57
N PHE A 14 5.76 -12.62 6.27
CA PHE A 14 6.14 -13.92 5.71
C PHE A 14 7.65 -13.97 5.50
N VAL A 15 8.23 -15.08 5.93
CA VAL A 15 9.66 -15.32 5.91
C VAL A 15 10.11 -15.79 4.52
N SER A 16 11.24 -15.24 4.08
CA SER A 16 12.01 -15.57 2.90
C SER A 16 12.17 -17.05 2.63
N ASP A 17 12.23 -17.42 1.37
CA ASP A 17 12.93 -18.63 0.98
C ASP A 17 14.42 -18.48 1.38
N THR A 18 15.09 -19.59 1.63
CA THR A 18 16.49 -19.61 2.04
C THR A 18 17.46 -19.08 0.99
N SER A 19 16.97 -18.60 -0.17
CA SER A 19 17.76 -18.01 -1.26
C SER A 19 17.86 -16.48 -1.16
N GLY A 20 17.15 -15.83 -0.21
CA GLY A 20 17.22 -14.38 0.00
C GLY A 20 16.61 -13.52 -1.13
N THR A 21 15.86 -14.13 -2.05
CA THR A 21 15.36 -13.44 -3.24
C THR A 21 13.88 -13.10 -3.20
N PHE A 22 13.18 -13.44 -2.12
CA PHE A 22 11.76 -13.19 -1.95
C PHE A 22 11.38 -13.04 -0.47
N GLY A 23 10.81 -11.91 -0.13
CA GLY A 23 10.24 -11.64 1.19
C GLY A 23 8.94 -10.85 1.04
N VAL A 24 7.83 -11.41 1.52
CA VAL A 24 6.55 -10.70 1.55
C VAL A 24 6.50 -9.82 2.77
N ILE A 25 6.23 -8.52 2.57
CA ILE A 25 5.99 -7.56 3.64
C ILE A 25 4.47 -7.46 3.89
N TYR A 26 3.68 -7.45 2.81
CA TYR A 26 2.23 -7.34 2.90
C TYR A 26 1.56 -8.11 1.76
N SER A 27 0.43 -8.77 2.05
CA SER A 27 -0.38 -9.46 1.03
C SER A 27 -1.87 -9.34 1.31
N ILE A 28 -2.67 -9.36 0.25
CA ILE A 28 -4.13 -9.38 0.32
C ILE A 28 -4.69 -10.45 -0.61
N PRO A 29 -5.86 -11.03 -0.28
CA PRO A 29 -6.58 -11.91 -1.20
C PRO A 29 -7.15 -11.09 -2.37
N LEU A 30 -7.10 -11.70 -3.56
CA LEU A 30 -7.75 -11.22 -4.78
C LEU A 30 -8.92 -12.08 -5.19
N GLN A 31 -8.81 -13.38 -4.90
CA GLN A 31 -9.80 -14.43 -5.13
C GLN A 31 -9.54 -15.55 -4.11
N GLU A 32 -10.39 -16.58 -4.09
CA GLU A 32 -10.30 -17.69 -3.12
C GLU A 32 -8.90 -18.31 -3.00
N ASP A 33 -8.20 -18.51 -4.11
CA ASP A 33 -6.88 -19.15 -4.16
C ASP A 33 -5.78 -18.25 -4.76
N LEU A 34 -6.03 -16.94 -4.85
CA LEU A 34 -5.11 -15.99 -5.47
C LEU A 34 -4.88 -14.78 -4.58
N PHE A 35 -3.59 -14.47 -4.36
CA PHE A 35 -3.16 -13.33 -3.54
C PHE A 35 -2.24 -12.43 -4.34
N VAL A 36 -2.24 -11.14 -4.03
CA VAL A 36 -1.18 -10.22 -4.43
C VAL A 36 -0.34 -9.87 -3.23
N ALA A 37 0.97 -9.80 -3.44
CA ALA A 37 1.95 -9.48 -2.43
C ALA A 37 2.88 -8.37 -2.89
N THR A 38 3.37 -7.58 -1.92
CA THR A 38 4.45 -6.60 -2.08
C THR A 38 5.54 -6.88 -1.05
N GLY A 39 6.77 -6.45 -1.34
CA GLY A 39 7.92 -6.69 -0.48
C GLY A 39 9.23 -6.77 -1.26
N ILE A 40 10.14 -7.63 -0.82
CA ILE A 40 11.40 -7.92 -1.51
C ILE A 40 11.11 -8.90 -2.64
N ILE A 41 10.90 -8.42 -3.85
CA ILE A 41 10.50 -9.23 -5.00
C ILE A 41 11.48 -8.96 -6.13
N LYS A 42 12.20 -10.01 -6.55
CA LYS A 42 13.27 -9.91 -7.54
C LYS A 42 12.83 -9.14 -8.80
N ASN A 43 13.43 -7.98 -9.02
CA ASN A 43 13.23 -7.07 -10.16
C ASN A 43 11.78 -6.54 -10.35
N HIS A 44 10.88 -6.71 -9.38
CA HIS A 44 9.48 -6.32 -9.51
C HIS A 44 8.91 -5.81 -8.18
N ARG A 45 7.83 -5.04 -8.25
CA ARG A 45 7.14 -4.52 -7.05
C ARG A 45 6.15 -5.51 -6.45
N PHE A 46 5.56 -6.37 -7.28
CA PHE A 46 4.45 -7.24 -6.88
C PHE A 46 4.64 -8.67 -7.33
N ALA A 47 4.03 -9.61 -6.59
CA ALA A 47 3.90 -11.00 -6.97
C ALA A 47 2.45 -11.46 -6.82
N LEU A 48 1.97 -12.27 -7.76
CA LEU A 48 0.79 -13.11 -7.57
C LEU A 48 1.22 -14.42 -6.95
N LEU A 49 0.50 -14.83 -5.91
CA LEU A 49 0.74 -16.06 -5.16
C LEU A 49 -0.50 -16.95 -5.21
N ASP A 50 -0.29 -18.27 -5.22
CA ASP A 50 -1.36 -19.24 -4.93
C ASP A 50 -1.60 -19.35 -3.42
N LYS A 51 -2.62 -20.12 -3.02
CA LYS A 51 -2.95 -20.39 -1.61
C LYS A 51 -1.84 -21.07 -0.79
N ASN A 52 -0.86 -21.67 -1.45
CA ASN A 52 0.28 -22.33 -0.82
C ASN A 52 1.49 -21.37 -0.70
N GLY A 53 1.36 -20.12 -1.18
CA GLY A 53 2.44 -19.14 -1.21
C GLY A 53 3.40 -19.30 -2.39
N ASN A 54 3.11 -20.15 -3.37
CA ASN A 54 3.95 -20.28 -4.55
C ASN A 54 3.76 -19.06 -5.45
N ILE A 55 4.88 -18.54 -5.98
CA ILE A 55 4.85 -17.41 -6.90
C ILE A 55 4.35 -17.89 -8.27
N LEU A 56 3.20 -17.34 -8.67
CA LEU A 56 2.62 -17.57 -9.99
C LEU A 56 3.18 -16.58 -11.01
N LYS A 57 3.36 -15.32 -10.60
CA LYS A 57 3.83 -14.24 -11.49
C LYS A 57 4.49 -13.14 -10.66
N ARG A 58 5.62 -12.61 -11.16
CA ARG A 58 6.18 -11.33 -10.71
C ARG A 58 5.85 -10.25 -11.73
N PHE A 59 5.50 -9.04 -11.27
CA PHE A 59 5.10 -7.93 -12.14
C PHE A 59 5.20 -6.58 -11.44
N GLY A 60 4.88 -5.50 -12.17
CA GLY A 60 4.98 -4.12 -11.71
C GLY A 60 6.41 -3.60 -11.74
N ASN A 61 6.58 -2.48 -12.41
CA ASN A 61 7.88 -1.80 -12.49
C ASN A 61 8.03 -0.84 -11.32
N TYR A 62 9.26 -0.57 -10.93
CA TYR A 62 9.57 0.56 -10.08
C TYR A 62 9.39 1.88 -10.86
N PRO A 63 9.15 3.02 -10.20
CA PRO A 63 9.05 4.32 -10.87
C PRO A 63 10.26 4.60 -11.77
N LYS A 64 10.07 5.43 -12.80
CA LYS A 64 11.11 5.69 -13.82
C LYS A 64 12.39 6.32 -13.29
N ASP A 65 12.30 7.01 -12.19
CA ASP A 65 13.41 7.70 -11.52
C ASP A 65 13.99 6.89 -10.36
N TYR A 66 13.55 5.64 -10.17
CA TYR A 66 14.17 4.75 -9.21
C TYR A 66 15.66 4.57 -9.52
N LYS A 67 16.49 4.46 -8.49
CA LYS A 67 17.95 4.32 -8.66
C LYS A 67 18.26 2.90 -9.18
N PRO A 68 18.82 2.72 -10.39
CA PRO A 68 19.04 1.38 -10.96
C PRO A 68 20.05 0.54 -10.18
N SER A 69 20.84 1.16 -9.32
CA SER A 69 21.81 0.50 -8.45
C SER A 69 21.23 -0.12 -7.19
N ASN A 70 19.94 0.14 -6.89
CA ASN A 70 19.31 -0.44 -5.72
C ASN A 70 19.17 -1.96 -5.85
N THR A 71 19.44 -2.65 -4.75
CA THR A 71 19.11 -4.08 -4.59
C THR A 71 17.60 -4.29 -4.46
N ASP A 72 17.14 -5.54 -4.57
CA ASP A 72 15.73 -5.86 -4.34
C ASP A 72 15.30 -5.57 -2.88
N ILE A 73 16.22 -5.68 -1.91
CA ILE A 73 15.98 -5.35 -0.50
C ILE A 73 15.73 -3.85 -0.35
N GLU A 74 16.59 -3.02 -0.91
CA GLU A 74 16.47 -1.56 -0.88
C GLU A 74 15.20 -1.10 -1.59
N ASN A 75 14.92 -1.65 -2.76
CA ASN A 75 13.70 -1.36 -3.51
C ASN A 75 12.44 -1.76 -2.74
N GLY A 76 12.44 -2.93 -2.10
CA GLY A 76 11.34 -3.39 -1.27
C GLY A 76 11.08 -2.48 -0.07
N ALA A 77 12.15 -1.96 0.56
CA ALA A 77 12.06 -1.02 1.67
C ALA A 77 11.55 0.37 1.24
N VAL A 78 12.07 0.90 0.12
CA VAL A 78 11.70 2.24 -0.39
C VAL A 78 10.26 2.29 -0.87
N TYR A 79 9.84 1.29 -1.64
CA TYR A 79 8.53 1.29 -2.32
C TYR A 79 7.50 0.39 -1.65
N GLN A 80 7.62 0.22 -0.33
CA GLN A 80 6.62 -0.51 0.45
C GLN A 80 5.23 0.10 0.23
N SER A 81 4.27 -0.78 -0.11
CA SER A 81 2.94 -0.35 -0.50
C SER A 81 1.87 -0.98 0.37
N LEU A 82 0.87 -0.18 0.72
CA LEU A 82 -0.43 -0.64 1.21
C LEU A 82 -1.21 -1.19 0.01
N LEU A 83 -1.97 -2.25 0.23
CA LEU A 83 -2.75 -2.91 -0.83
C LEU A 83 -4.23 -2.96 -0.44
N THR A 84 -5.09 -2.80 -1.43
CA THR A 84 -6.53 -3.09 -1.30
C THR A 84 -7.07 -3.63 -2.62
N SER A 85 -8.15 -4.41 -2.60
CA SER A 85 -8.71 -5.05 -3.80
C SER A 85 -10.22 -4.95 -3.88
N GLN A 86 -10.73 -5.02 -5.11
CA GLN A 86 -12.13 -5.28 -5.40
C GLN A 86 -12.20 -6.60 -6.19
N ASN A 87 -12.56 -7.64 -5.46
CA ASN A 87 -12.42 -9.02 -5.93
C ASN A 87 -13.33 -9.35 -7.12
N GLU A 88 -14.56 -8.85 -7.13
CA GLU A 88 -15.52 -9.08 -8.22
C GLU A 88 -15.04 -8.45 -9.53
N LYS A 89 -14.43 -7.26 -9.46
CA LYS A 89 -13.85 -6.55 -10.61
C LYS A 89 -12.47 -7.07 -10.98
N LYS A 90 -11.88 -7.92 -10.14
CA LYS A 90 -10.50 -8.44 -10.33
C LYS A 90 -9.48 -7.33 -10.51
N VAL A 91 -9.56 -6.32 -9.66
CA VAL A 91 -8.65 -5.18 -9.63
C VAL A 91 -8.08 -5.00 -8.23
N PHE A 92 -6.89 -4.46 -8.14
CA PHE A 92 -6.33 -4.00 -6.87
C PHE A 92 -5.65 -2.64 -7.03
N ALA A 93 -5.51 -1.96 -5.91
CA ALA A 93 -4.74 -0.73 -5.79
C ALA A 93 -3.57 -0.94 -4.84
N ALA A 94 -2.44 -0.29 -5.16
CA ALA A 94 -1.23 -0.27 -4.34
C ALA A 94 -0.78 1.18 -4.13
N ALA A 95 -0.65 1.60 -2.88
CA ALA A 95 -0.32 2.96 -2.50
C ALA A 95 0.93 3.01 -1.62
N CYS A 96 1.93 3.83 -1.96
CA CYS A 96 3.16 3.95 -1.19
C CYS A 96 2.94 4.74 0.11
N GLY A 97 3.48 4.22 1.21
CA GLY A 97 3.44 4.90 2.51
C GLY A 97 4.43 6.08 2.60
N ILE A 98 5.54 6.01 1.87
CA ILE A 98 6.52 7.10 1.78
C ILE A 98 6.67 7.47 0.31
N GLY A 99 6.69 8.77 0.02
CA GLY A 99 6.45 9.27 -1.31
C GLY A 99 4.95 9.26 -1.62
N GLU A 100 4.57 9.74 -2.78
CA GLU A 100 3.17 10.01 -3.10
C GLU A 100 2.79 9.27 -4.39
N SER A 101 2.76 7.92 -4.36
CA SER A 101 2.35 7.15 -5.54
C SER A 101 1.25 6.14 -5.24
N ILE A 102 0.31 6.00 -6.18
CA ILE A 102 -0.73 4.98 -6.17
C ILE A 102 -0.89 4.37 -7.56
N MET A 103 -1.06 3.06 -7.61
CA MET A 103 -1.21 2.28 -8.84
C MET A 103 -2.48 1.44 -8.79
N PHE A 104 -3.14 1.29 -9.93
CA PHE A 104 -4.31 0.43 -10.12
C PHE A 104 -3.98 -0.65 -11.17
N TYR A 105 -4.25 -1.91 -10.84
CA TYR A 105 -3.97 -3.05 -11.70
C TYR A 105 -5.22 -3.89 -11.96
N ASP A 106 -5.40 -4.29 -13.23
CA ASP A 106 -6.32 -5.34 -13.65
C ASP A 106 -5.60 -6.69 -13.64
N ILE A 107 -6.23 -7.68 -13.01
CA ILE A 107 -5.73 -9.06 -12.88
C ILE A 107 -6.68 -10.08 -13.51
N ASN A 108 -7.55 -9.67 -14.42
CA ASN A 108 -8.40 -10.59 -15.18
C ASN A 108 -7.57 -11.66 -15.89
N ASN A 109 -6.40 -11.29 -16.38
CA ASN A 109 -5.40 -12.21 -16.87
C ASN A 109 -4.23 -12.30 -15.88
N LYS A 110 -4.26 -13.31 -15.00
CA LYS A 110 -3.22 -13.55 -13.99
C LYS A 110 -1.82 -13.81 -14.57
N ASN A 111 -1.71 -14.24 -15.83
CA ASN A 111 -0.43 -14.40 -16.51
C ASN A 111 0.12 -13.06 -17.03
N ASN A 112 -0.71 -12.06 -17.16
CA ASN A 112 -0.35 -10.72 -17.62
C ASN A 112 -1.14 -9.64 -16.88
N PRO A 113 -0.86 -9.39 -15.57
CA PRO A 113 -1.42 -8.27 -14.84
C PRO A 113 -1.18 -6.96 -15.57
N HIS A 114 -2.22 -6.15 -15.72
CA HIS A 114 -2.18 -4.92 -16.50
C HIS A 114 -2.28 -3.69 -15.61
N LEU A 115 -1.33 -2.76 -15.74
CA LEU A 115 -1.40 -1.45 -15.10
C LEU A 115 -2.49 -0.62 -15.78
N ILE A 116 -3.58 -0.31 -15.05
CA ILE A 116 -4.67 0.53 -15.52
C ILE A 116 -4.24 2.00 -15.46
N ARG A 117 -3.74 2.40 -14.28
CA ARG A 117 -3.34 3.79 -14.02
C ARG A 117 -2.32 3.89 -12.90
N GLU A 118 -1.49 4.89 -13.00
CA GLU A 118 -0.52 5.27 -11.97
C GLU A 118 -0.58 6.79 -11.77
N PHE A 119 -0.51 7.21 -10.51
CA PHE A 119 -0.23 8.58 -10.12
C PHE A 119 1.02 8.60 -9.27
N THR A 120 1.93 9.50 -9.57
CA THR A 120 3.11 9.78 -8.76
C THR A 120 3.19 11.29 -8.63
N PHE A 121 2.95 11.80 -7.43
CA PHE A 121 3.00 13.23 -7.12
C PHE A 121 4.36 13.63 -6.58
N ASP A 122 5.00 12.74 -5.82
CA ASP A 122 6.36 12.92 -5.31
C ASP A 122 7.05 11.57 -5.13
N HIS A 123 8.39 11.58 -5.16
CA HIS A 123 9.22 10.39 -5.00
C HIS A 123 9.89 10.38 -3.63
N PRO A 124 10.08 9.19 -3.02
CA PRO A 124 10.81 9.10 -1.76
C PRO A 124 12.23 9.65 -1.91
N GLN A 125 12.64 10.52 -1.00
CA GLN A 125 14.03 10.98 -0.88
C GLN A 125 14.73 10.13 0.16
N TYR A 126 15.84 9.45 -0.21
CA TYR A 126 16.50 8.50 0.68
C TYR A 126 17.98 8.32 0.34
N ASP A 127 18.74 7.87 1.33
CA ASP A 127 20.11 7.40 1.20
C ASP A 127 20.18 5.90 1.49
N LEU A 128 21.11 5.21 0.80
CA LEU A 128 21.41 3.80 1.03
C LEU A 128 22.43 3.68 2.15
N THR A 129 22.20 2.77 3.09
CA THR A 129 23.10 2.53 4.22
C THR A 129 24.15 1.47 3.93
N GLY A 130 23.86 0.54 3.00
CA GLY A 130 24.63 -0.68 2.79
C GLY A 130 24.38 -1.76 3.85
N ASP A 131 23.43 -1.53 4.77
CA ASP A 131 23.02 -2.48 5.81
C ASP A 131 21.70 -3.16 5.40
N ASN A 132 21.66 -4.49 5.42
CA ASN A 132 20.47 -5.23 5.04
C ASN A 132 19.35 -5.17 6.09
N GLU A 133 19.65 -4.87 7.35
CA GLU A 133 18.64 -4.74 8.41
C GLU A 133 17.96 -3.36 8.35
N GLN A 134 18.74 -2.33 7.94
CA GLN A 134 18.23 -0.97 7.74
C GLN A 134 18.72 -0.44 6.38
N PRO A 135 18.22 -0.96 5.27
CA PRO A 135 18.80 -0.73 3.94
C PRO A 135 18.73 0.73 3.47
N VAL A 136 17.78 1.51 4.03
CA VAL A 136 17.53 2.90 3.61
C VAL A 136 17.29 3.81 4.82
N ILE A 137 17.72 5.06 4.68
CA ILE A 137 17.35 6.17 5.58
C ILE A 137 16.63 7.20 4.74
N PHE A 138 15.35 7.44 5.07
CA PHE A 138 14.57 8.48 4.40
C PHE A 138 15.02 9.86 4.84
N SER A 139 15.21 10.75 3.86
CA SER A 139 15.51 12.15 4.09
C SER A 139 14.41 12.85 4.89
N LYS A 140 14.79 13.93 5.59
CA LYS A 140 13.82 14.81 6.25
C LYS A 140 12.87 15.49 5.26
N ASP A 141 13.26 15.61 4.00
CA ASP A 141 12.42 16.20 2.95
C ASP A 141 11.46 15.19 2.33
N SER A 142 11.58 13.90 2.69
CA SER A 142 10.60 12.89 2.27
C SER A 142 9.24 13.18 2.87
N LYS A 143 8.20 12.99 2.06
CA LYS A 143 6.82 13.15 2.51
C LYS A 143 6.21 11.81 2.93
N ASN A 144 5.35 11.86 3.92
CA ASN A 144 4.42 10.79 4.20
C ASN A 144 3.36 10.78 3.08
N GLY A 145 3.19 9.65 2.44
CA GLY A 145 2.22 9.47 1.37
C GLY A 145 0.88 8.94 1.89
N PHE A 146 0.58 7.71 1.53
CA PHE A 146 -0.66 7.05 1.92
C PHE A 146 -0.52 6.39 3.29
N ILE A 147 -1.44 6.72 4.20
CA ILE A 147 -1.46 6.26 5.58
C ILE A 147 -2.28 4.99 5.71
N ASP A 148 -3.43 4.93 5.03
CA ASP A 148 -4.29 3.75 4.97
C ASP A 148 -5.07 3.74 3.65
N ILE A 149 -5.52 2.54 3.23
CA ILE A 149 -6.25 2.34 1.99
C ILE A 149 -7.30 1.23 2.19
N LYS A 150 -8.53 1.49 1.77
CA LYS A 150 -9.64 0.53 1.85
C LYS A 150 -10.43 0.48 0.56
N SER A 151 -11.10 -0.65 0.36
CA SER A 151 -12.00 -0.89 -0.76
C SER A 151 -13.46 -0.76 -0.36
N SER A 152 -14.26 -0.21 -1.25
CA SER A 152 -15.70 -0.42 -1.32
C SER A 152 -16.05 -1.06 -2.67
N SER A 153 -17.31 -1.40 -2.87
CA SER A 153 -17.79 -1.96 -4.13
C SER A 153 -17.48 -1.06 -5.34
N ASN A 154 -17.52 0.27 -5.14
CA ASN A 154 -17.34 1.25 -6.22
C ASN A 154 -16.01 1.98 -6.16
N TYR A 155 -15.39 2.09 -4.98
CA TYR A 155 -14.28 3.01 -4.76
C TYR A 155 -13.09 2.38 -4.06
N CYS A 156 -11.91 2.89 -4.40
CA CYS A 156 -10.70 2.80 -3.61
C CYS A 156 -10.58 4.11 -2.81
N ILE A 157 -10.53 4.02 -1.48
CA ILE A 157 -10.56 5.14 -0.57
C ILE A 157 -9.27 5.16 0.22
N CYS A 158 -8.57 6.28 0.18
CA CYS A 158 -7.24 6.43 0.71
C CYS A 158 -7.19 7.54 1.75
N LEU A 159 -6.61 7.27 2.90
CA LEU A 159 -6.16 8.30 3.84
C LEU A 159 -4.75 8.73 3.43
N PHE A 160 -4.57 10.02 3.18
CA PHE A 160 -3.36 10.58 2.61
C PHE A 160 -2.83 11.73 3.45
N SER A 161 -1.52 11.83 3.59
CA SER A 161 -0.84 12.93 4.28
C SER A 161 -0.38 14.01 3.29
N GLY A 162 0.65 13.72 2.50
CA GLY A 162 1.33 14.71 1.66
C GLY A 162 2.20 15.70 2.43
N GLU A 163 2.41 15.46 3.73
CA GLU A 163 3.20 16.35 4.59
C GLU A 163 4.65 15.85 4.72
N VAL A 164 5.57 16.78 4.82
CA VAL A 164 7.00 16.48 5.06
C VAL A 164 7.14 15.79 6.42
N ARG A 165 8.01 14.81 6.49
CA ARG A 165 8.29 14.05 7.71
C ARG A 165 9.08 14.92 8.69
N THR A 166 8.47 15.28 9.83
CA THR A 166 9.12 16.13 10.84
C THR A 166 9.67 15.36 12.05
N GLY A 167 9.32 14.06 12.19
CA GLY A 167 9.82 13.23 13.30
C GLY A 167 8.96 12.02 13.65
N VAL A 168 9.12 11.50 14.86
CA VAL A 168 8.62 10.20 15.31
C VAL A 168 7.08 10.13 15.46
N ASN A 169 6.36 11.26 15.53
CA ASN A 169 4.91 11.32 15.82
C ASN A 169 4.04 11.79 14.65
N ASP A 170 4.59 11.91 13.45
CA ASP A 170 3.87 12.50 12.31
C ASP A 170 3.20 11.46 11.42
N TYR A 171 2.78 10.34 11.99
CA TYR A 171 2.11 9.28 11.25
C TYR A 171 0.60 9.50 11.25
N GLY A 172 0.13 10.31 10.30
CA GLY A 172 -1.29 10.57 10.11
C GLY A 172 -1.56 11.27 8.77
N GLY A 173 -2.80 11.18 8.32
CA GLY A 173 -3.29 11.85 7.12
C GLY A 173 -4.47 12.76 7.44
N ASN A 174 -4.58 13.86 6.72
CA ASN A 174 -5.68 14.82 6.82
C ASN A 174 -6.42 15.02 5.51
N LYS A 175 -6.22 14.11 4.56
CA LYS A 175 -6.89 14.13 3.26
C LYS A 175 -7.46 12.75 2.93
N ILE A 176 -8.69 12.72 2.43
CA ILE A 176 -9.28 11.51 1.86
C ILE A 176 -9.28 11.67 0.34
N LEU A 177 -8.59 10.75 -0.33
CA LEU A 177 -8.59 10.63 -1.79
C LEU A 177 -9.50 9.46 -2.17
N ILE A 178 -10.46 9.70 -3.03
CA ILE A 178 -11.40 8.68 -3.51
C ILE A 178 -11.22 8.51 -5.01
N PHE A 179 -10.99 7.26 -5.43
CA PHE A 179 -10.83 6.87 -6.82
C PHE A 179 -11.89 5.81 -7.18
N ASP A 180 -12.32 5.78 -8.43
CA ASP A 180 -13.00 4.59 -8.95
C ASP A 180 -11.99 3.46 -9.23
N TRP A 181 -12.47 2.26 -9.54
CA TRP A 181 -11.59 1.11 -9.81
C TRP A 181 -10.91 1.14 -11.19
N LYS A 182 -11.15 2.18 -12.00
CA LYS A 182 -10.35 2.52 -13.18
C LYS A 182 -9.22 3.50 -12.86
N GLY A 183 -9.10 3.88 -11.57
CA GLY A 183 -8.13 4.85 -11.09
C GLY A 183 -8.50 6.30 -11.43
N ASN A 184 -9.74 6.62 -11.80
CA ASN A 184 -10.13 8.02 -11.98
C ASN A 184 -10.33 8.67 -10.60
N PRO A 185 -9.77 9.85 -10.35
CA PRO A 185 -10.03 10.60 -9.12
C PRO A 185 -11.48 11.08 -9.12
N ILE A 186 -12.19 10.79 -8.04
CA ILE A 186 -13.61 11.14 -7.86
C ILE A 186 -13.77 12.32 -6.92
N LYS A 187 -13.09 12.26 -5.74
CA LYS A 187 -13.24 13.28 -4.71
C LYS A 187 -11.97 13.42 -3.88
N LEU A 188 -11.68 14.65 -3.46
CA LEU A 188 -10.75 15.00 -2.40
C LEU A 188 -11.54 15.62 -1.25
N ILE A 189 -11.34 15.12 -0.03
CA ILE A 189 -11.89 15.70 1.19
C ILE A 189 -10.72 16.09 2.07
N VAL A 190 -10.68 17.35 2.52
CA VAL A 190 -9.69 17.83 3.50
C VAL A 190 -10.33 17.78 4.88
N LEU A 191 -9.61 17.16 5.82
CA LEU A 191 -10.06 16.95 7.18
C LEU A 191 -9.45 18.02 8.11
N GLU A 192 -10.14 18.35 9.20
CA GLU A 192 -9.69 19.35 10.16
C GLU A 192 -8.51 18.88 11.01
N GLN A 193 -8.33 17.57 11.15
CA GLN A 193 -7.25 16.96 11.92
C GLN A 193 -6.68 15.72 11.24
N GLN A 194 -5.60 15.18 11.80
CA GLN A 194 -4.96 13.97 11.29
C GLN A 194 -5.62 12.72 11.86
N TYR A 195 -5.69 11.67 11.00
CA TYR A 195 -6.16 10.34 11.34
C TYR A 195 -5.12 9.30 10.93
N THR A 196 -5.14 8.14 11.59
CA THR A 196 -4.17 7.07 11.36
C THR A 196 -4.75 5.87 10.62
N ASN A 197 -6.06 5.70 10.66
CA ASN A 197 -6.74 4.56 10.01
C ASN A 197 -8.10 5.00 9.48
N LEU A 198 -8.58 4.25 8.49
CA LEU A 198 -9.95 4.36 8.00
C LEU A 198 -10.62 2.99 7.89
N ALA A 199 -11.94 2.96 7.98
CA ALA A 199 -12.78 1.81 7.70
C ALA A 199 -13.98 2.25 6.87
N ILE A 200 -14.58 1.31 6.13
CA ILE A 200 -15.73 1.57 5.26
C ILE A 200 -16.93 0.80 5.81
N ASP A 201 -18.01 1.53 6.04
CA ASP A 201 -19.34 1.00 6.36
C ASP A 201 -20.24 1.28 5.15
N GLU A 202 -20.23 0.33 4.19
CA GLU A 202 -21.01 0.48 2.95
C GLU A 202 -22.52 0.44 3.21
N GLU A 203 -22.97 -0.33 4.19
CA GLU A 203 -24.39 -0.46 4.54
C GLU A 203 -24.97 0.89 4.98
N ASN A 204 -24.23 1.62 5.81
CA ASN A 204 -24.63 2.93 6.30
C ASN A 204 -24.02 4.09 5.48
N LYS A 205 -23.37 3.80 4.37
CA LYS A 205 -22.72 4.77 3.47
C LYS A 205 -21.78 5.73 4.20
N ARG A 206 -20.89 5.19 5.04
CA ARG A 206 -19.96 5.97 5.84
C ARG A 206 -18.51 5.55 5.67
N ILE A 207 -17.61 6.50 5.80
CA ILE A 207 -16.18 6.31 6.04
C ILE A 207 -15.95 6.65 7.51
N LEU A 208 -15.43 5.71 8.27
CA LEU A 208 -15.04 5.89 9.66
C LEU A 208 -13.55 6.18 9.73
N LEU A 209 -13.17 7.15 10.54
CA LEU A 209 -11.79 7.62 10.69
C LEU A 209 -11.36 7.49 12.15
N LEU A 210 -10.24 6.81 12.41
CA LEU A 210 -9.64 6.69 13.72
C LEU A 210 -8.42 7.62 13.81
N GLY A 211 -8.38 8.45 14.82
CA GLY A 211 -7.28 9.36 15.11
C GLY A 211 -7.07 9.55 16.61
N THR A 212 -6.23 10.53 16.94
CA THR A 212 -5.95 10.94 18.31
C THR A 212 -6.18 12.44 18.43
N SER A 213 -6.94 12.86 19.44
CA SER A 213 -7.14 14.26 19.74
C SER A 213 -5.81 14.96 20.04
N SER A 214 -5.57 16.10 19.41
CA SER A 214 -4.39 16.91 19.69
C SER A 214 -4.40 17.49 21.10
N GLU A 215 -5.59 17.73 21.67
CA GLU A 215 -5.79 18.38 22.96
C GLU A 215 -5.73 17.37 24.12
N THR A 216 -6.57 16.32 24.06
CA THR A 216 -6.73 15.38 25.19
C THR A 216 -5.83 14.15 25.08
N LYS A 217 -5.29 13.87 23.88
CA LYS A 217 -4.56 12.62 23.53
C LYS A 217 -5.43 11.36 23.56
N ASP A 218 -6.74 11.51 23.67
CA ASP A 218 -7.68 10.40 23.59
C ASP A 218 -7.88 9.95 22.14
N TYR A 219 -8.26 8.69 21.96
CA TYR A 219 -8.71 8.20 20.66
C TYR A 219 -10.04 8.84 20.29
N ILE A 220 -10.16 9.23 19.03
CA ILE A 220 -11.37 9.81 18.46
C ILE A 220 -11.78 8.99 17.23
N ILE A 221 -13.09 8.87 17.05
CA ILE A 221 -13.68 8.33 15.84
C ILE A 221 -14.54 9.42 15.23
N SER A 222 -14.28 9.70 13.96
CA SER A 222 -15.09 10.62 13.15
C SER A 222 -15.71 9.86 11.97
N GLU A 223 -16.79 10.38 11.44
CA GLU A 223 -17.45 9.82 10.27
C GLU A 223 -17.67 10.88 9.20
N ILE A 224 -17.58 10.46 7.94
CA ILE A 224 -17.92 11.24 6.76
C ILE A 224 -18.75 10.37 5.81
N GLU A 225 -19.56 11.00 4.97
CA GLU A 225 -20.37 10.29 3.99
C GLU A 225 -19.51 9.65 2.90
N LEU A 226 -19.83 8.40 2.58
CA LEU A 226 -19.33 7.73 1.38
C LEU A 226 -20.04 8.34 0.16
N PRO A 227 -19.33 8.67 -0.94
CA PRO A 227 -19.96 9.14 -2.18
C PRO A 227 -21.01 8.16 -2.72
N GLU A 228 -22.04 8.70 -3.38
CA GLU A 228 -23.06 7.92 -4.07
C GLU A 228 -22.54 7.24 -5.33
#